data_4668a5210c169eeebba042b46f08c078
#
_entry.id   4668a5210c169eeebba042b46f08c078
#
_cell.length_a   1.000
_cell.length_b   1.000
_cell.length_c   1.000
_cell.angle_alpha   90.00
_cell.angle_beta   90.00
_cell.angle_gamma   90.00
#
_symmetry.space_group_name_H-M   'P 1'
#
loop_
_entity.id
_entity.type
_entity.pdbx_description
1 polymer ?
#
loop_
_entity_poly.entity_id
_entity_poly.type
_entity_poly.pdbx_seq_one_letter_code
_entity_poly.pdbx_strand_id
1 'polypeptide(L)'
;NGTASGFESEVTGGFNKLANKYNFIALYPESVNFYDGDTLVNTFNDIIRETTNEEISSICLSDSERYVYPKYPNCDRGRCGWAPCADDANFVKLLIDHFKDNYKIRNVYMIGNSSGGTFVNSYVCKYPESITSAISINGMSRLGFGCTPNQPVNFITYASLNDTSVPPIGGISADGLFYETQESLIKTWVDKFECKEKVSKTYKHFETFNENLFSECLGGIKIVSILNLDSDHMWPEAGYDKETGLSSYTNYGTCVTDIQDEFKIPKCYRTNDRWGSEFILKKLFEFDNVN
;
A
#
# COMPACT_ATOMS: atom_id res chain seq x y z
N ASN A 1 -0.83 -5.72 3.77
CA ASN A 1 -1.07 -6.86 2.89
C ASN A 1 -2.36 -7.58 3.32
N GLY A 2 -3.16 -8.09 2.37
CA GLY A 2 -4.51 -8.60 2.63
C GLY A 2 -4.63 -9.90 3.41
N THR A 3 -3.54 -10.61 3.65
CA THR A 3 -3.54 -11.90 4.37
C THR A 3 -2.32 -12.05 5.27
N ALA A 4 -1.48 -11.04 5.38
CA ALA A 4 -0.24 -11.08 6.15
C ALA A 4 -0.42 -10.42 7.52
N SER A 5 0.03 -11.10 8.56
CA SER A 5 0.14 -10.54 9.90
C SER A 5 1.18 -9.41 9.98
N GLY A 6 1.19 -8.67 11.07
CA GLY A 6 2.23 -7.68 11.36
C GLY A 6 3.62 -8.32 11.37
N PHE A 7 3.73 -9.53 11.92
CA PHE A 7 4.98 -10.30 11.92
C PHE A 7 5.45 -10.67 10.51
N GLU A 8 4.56 -11.15 9.66
CA GLU A 8 4.90 -11.47 8.26
C GLU A 8 5.31 -10.22 7.50
N SER A 9 4.67 -9.08 7.77
CA SER A 9 5.05 -7.79 7.20
C SER A 9 6.44 -7.32 7.66
N GLU A 10 6.78 -7.57 8.94
CA GLU A 10 8.13 -7.34 9.48
C GLU A 10 9.17 -8.17 8.75
N VAL A 11 8.90 -9.46 8.61
CA VAL A 11 9.78 -10.41 7.94
C VAL A 11 9.99 -10.06 6.48
N THR A 12 8.91 -9.76 5.75
CA THR A 12 8.94 -9.44 4.33
C THR A 12 9.59 -8.09 4.07
N GLY A 13 9.17 -7.08 4.80
CA GLY A 13 9.65 -5.71 4.64
C GLY A 13 11.11 -5.53 5.03
N GLY A 14 11.60 -6.28 6.04
CA GLY A 14 12.98 -6.18 6.50
C GLY A 14 13.36 -4.80 7.05
N PHE A 15 12.39 -3.95 7.39
CA PHE A 15 12.64 -2.59 7.86
C PHE A 15 13.36 -2.53 9.21
N ASN A 16 13.30 -3.57 10.04
CA ASN A 16 14.02 -3.62 11.31
C ASN A 16 15.54 -3.48 11.13
N LYS A 17 16.11 -4.05 10.05
CA LYS A 17 17.52 -3.86 9.71
C LYS A 17 17.81 -2.43 9.29
N LEU A 18 16.90 -1.83 8.55
CA LEU A 18 17.00 -0.46 8.07
C LEU A 18 16.75 0.56 9.19
N ALA A 19 15.94 0.22 10.20
CA ALA A 19 15.66 1.06 11.34
C ALA A 19 16.94 1.49 12.07
N ASN A 20 17.86 0.55 12.31
CA ASN A 20 19.16 0.87 12.89
C ASN A 20 20.04 1.74 11.99
N LYS A 21 20.00 1.48 10.67
CA LYS A 21 20.80 2.22 9.69
C LYS A 21 20.36 3.67 9.53
N TYR A 22 19.05 3.90 9.54
CA TYR A 22 18.43 5.20 9.25
C TYR A 22 17.81 5.87 10.47
N ASN A 23 17.96 5.27 11.66
CA ASN A 23 17.48 5.80 12.96
C ASN A 23 15.98 6.12 12.97
N PHE A 24 15.14 5.11 12.75
CA PHE A 24 13.70 5.22 12.85
C PHE A 24 13.09 4.05 13.67
N ILE A 25 11.84 4.20 14.07
CA ILE A 25 11.05 3.14 14.70
C ILE A 25 10.17 2.51 13.61
N ALA A 26 10.28 1.21 13.41
CA ALA A 26 9.38 0.45 12.53
C ALA A 26 8.19 -0.06 13.32
N LEU A 27 6.98 0.23 12.86
CA LEU A 27 5.72 -0.26 13.42
C LEU A 27 5.01 -1.12 12.38
N TYR A 28 4.48 -2.25 12.82
CA TYR A 28 3.75 -3.20 11.98
C TYR A 28 2.37 -3.46 12.60
N PRO A 29 1.45 -2.49 12.48
CA PRO A 29 0.13 -2.65 13.04
C PRO A 29 -0.59 -3.81 12.36
N GLU A 30 -1.37 -4.55 13.12
CA GLU A 30 -2.15 -5.68 12.67
C GLU A 30 -3.65 -5.35 12.73
N SER A 31 -4.38 -5.68 11.66
CA SER A 31 -5.83 -5.53 11.61
C SER A 31 -6.52 -6.68 12.31
N VAL A 32 -7.83 -6.58 12.46
CA VAL A 32 -8.63 -7.69 12.97
C VAL A 32 -8.64 -8.86 11.98
N ASN A 33 -8.61 -10.07 12.53
CA ASN A 33 -8.77 -11.29 11.74
C ASN A 33 -10.25 -11.63 11.59
N PHE A 34 -10.65 -12.07 10.42
CA PHE A 34 -11.99 -12.59 10.16
C PHE A 34 -11.93 -13.73 9.13
N TYR A 35 -13.00 -14.51 9.05
CA TYR A 35 -13.12 -15.59 8.07
C TYR A 35 -14.04 -15.17 6.93
N ASP A 36 -13.55 -15.36 5.69
CA ASP A 36 -14.34 -15.32 4.47
C ASP A 36 -14.45 -16.75 3.94
N GLY A 37 -15.56 -17.40 4.22
CA GLY A 37 -15.68 -18.85 4.07
C GLY A 37 -14.67 -19.57 4.98
N ASP A 38 -13.80 -20.39 4.37
CA ASP A 38 -12.73 -21.12 5.07
C ASP A 38 -11.39 -20.35 5.10
N THR A 39 -11.33 -19.16 4.50
CA THR A 39 -10.13 -18.38 4.39
C THR A 39 -10.03 -17.38 5.54
N LEU A 40 -8.95 -17.45 6.32
CA LEU A 40 -8.63 -16.42 7.30
C LEU A 40 -8.08 -15.18 6.57
N VAL A 41 -8.75 -14.07 6.74
CA VAL A 41 -8.37 -12.79 6.16
C VAL A 41 -7.97 -11.82 7.26
N ASN A 42 -6.86 -11.13 7.02
CA ASN A 42 -6.33 -10.08 7.86
C ASN A 42 -6.06 -8.87 6.97
N THR A 43 -6.95 -7.88 7.00
CA THR A 43 -6.83 -6.68 6.19
C THR A 43 -7.44 -5.49 6.90
N PHE A 44 -6.87 -4.32 6.68
CA PHE A 44 -7.41 -3.07 7.19
C PHE A 44 -8.65 -2.64 6.41
N ASN A 45 -9.52 -1.91 7.08
CA ASN A 45 -10.66 -1.26 6.44
C ASN A 45 -10.19 -0.15 5.50
N ASP A 46 -10.19 -0.44 4.22
CA ASP A 46 -9.77 0.47 3.15
C ASP A 46 -10.90 1.38 2.65
N ILE A 47 -12.13 1.19 3.14
CA ILE A 47 -13.30 2.00 2.82
C ILE A 47 -13.59 2.94 3.99
N ILE A 48 -12.84 4.02 4.07
CA ILE A 48 -12.95 5.00 5.18
C ILE A 48 -14.11 5.98 4.95
N ARG A 49 -14.55 6.16 3.71
CA ARG A 49 -15.66 7.04 3.38
C ARG A 49 -16.97 6.45 3.97
N GLU A 50 -17.74 7.29 4.66
CA GLU A 50 -19.12 6.97 4.99
C GLU A 50 -19.93 6.94 3.70
N THR A 51 -20.40 5.77 3.33
CA THR A 51 -21.23 5.56 2.16
C THR A 51 -22.58 4.99 2.59
N THR A 52 -23.63 5.39 1.92
CA THR A 52 -24.95 4.77 2.10
C THR A 52 -24.97 3.39 1.47
N ASN A 53 -25.88 2.51 1.92
CA ASN A 53 -26.04 1.19 1.31
C ASN A 53 -26.43 1.28 -0.18
N GLU A 54 -27.15 2.34 -0.59
CA GLU A 54 -27.50 2.60 -1.99
C GLU A 54 -26.28 2.99 -2.81
N GLU A 55 -25.41 3.88 -2.29
CA GLU A 55 -24.15 4.26 -2.98
C GLU A 55 -23.24 3.06 -3.15
N ILE A 56 -23.08 2.24 -2.12
CA ILE A 56 -22.26 1.02 -2.21
C ILE A 56 -22.86 0.07 -3.24
N SER A 57 -24.17 -0.15 -3.22
CA SER A 57 -24.84 -1.03 -4.17
C SER A 57 -24.68 -0.54 -5.60
N SER A 58 -24.81 0.75 -5.86
CA SER A 58 -24.66 1.34 -7.19
C SER A 58 -23.24 1.22 -7.71
N ILE A 59 -22.22 1.47 -6.87
CA ILE A 59 -20.81 1.38 -7.23
C ILE A 59 -20.40 -0.08 -7.48
N CYS A 60 -20.86 -1.00 -6.63
CA CYS A 60 -20.52 -2.41 -6.75
C CYS A 60 -21.22 -3.12 -7.91
N LEU A 61 -22.39 -2.61 -8.35
CA LEU A 61 -23.19 -3.25 -9.38
C LEU A 61 -23.02 -2.63 -10.77
N SER A 62 -22.42 -1.44 -10.88
CA SER A 62 -22.42 -0.66 -12.13
C SER A 62 -21.80 -1.38 -13.33
N ASP A 63 -20.91 -2.35 -13.11
CA ASP A 63 -20.27 -3.13 -14.19
C ASP A 63 -20.25 -4.63 -13.90
N SER A 64 -21.00 -5.08 -12.90
CA SER A 64 -20.72 -6.36 -12.26
C SER A 64 -21.86 -7.35 -12.29
N GLU A 65 -22.67 -7.42 -13.30
CA GLU A 65 -23.50 -8.64 -13.49
C GLU A 65 -22.66 -9.94 -13.40
N ARG A 66 -21.32 -9.80 -13.41
CA ARG A 66 -20.35 -10.88 -13.40
C ARG A 66 -19.59 -11.08 -12.10
N TYR A 67 -19.60 -10.12 -11.17
CA TYR A 67 -18.72 -10.13 -10.00
C TYR A 67 -19.50 -9.90 -8.72
N VAL A 68 -19.36 -10.86 -7.80
CA VAL A 68 -19.91 -10.74 -6.45
C VAL A 68 -18.76 -10.29 -5.55
N TYR A 69 -18.83 -9.06 -5.07
CA TYR A 69 -17.89 -8.61 -4.05
C TYR A 69 -18.14 -9.33 -2.74
N PRO A 70 -17.10 -9.78 -2.05
CA PRO A 70 -17.24 -10.44 -0.77
C PRO A 70 -18.01 -9.56 0.22
N LYS A 71 -18.96 -10.16 0.95
CA LYS A 71 -19.66 -9.52 2.05
C LYS A 71 -19.08 -10.04 3.35
N TYR A 72 -18.82 -9.14 4.28
CA TYR A 72 -18.28 -9.54 5.57
C TYR A 72 -19.35 -10.01 6.52
N PRO A 73 -19.13 -11.13 7.23
CA PRO A 73 -19.96 -11.52 8.36
C PRO A 73 -19.99 -10.39 9.39
N ASN A 74 -21.17 -10.11 9.95
CA ASN A 74 -21.39 -9.08 10.97
C ASN A 74 -21.16 -7.61 10.53
N CYS A 75 -21.12 -7.35 9.24
CA CYS A 75 -21.14 -5.99 8.71
C CYS A 75 -22.54 -5.69 8.18
N ASP A 76 -23.32 -4.90 8.90
CA ASP A 76 -24.69 -4.52 8.51
C ASP A 76 -24.74 -3.66 7.23
N ARG A 77 -23.59 -3.09 6.86
CA ARG A 77 -23.42 -2.31 5.64
C ARG A 77 -22.84 -3.20 4.56
N GLY A 78 -23.52 -3.34 3.43
CA GLY A 78 -22.94 -3.95 2.24
C GLY A 78 -21.64 -3.23 1.88
N ARG A 79 -20.56 -3.98 1.58
CA ARG A 79 -19.27 -3.40 1.19
C ARG A 79 -18.73 -4.04 -0.07
N CYS A 80 -18.02 -3.25 -0.85
CA CYS A 80 -17.28 -3.72 -2.01
C CYS A 80 -15.87 -4.10 -1.60
N GLY A 81 -15.52 -5.36 -1.72
CA GLY A 81 -14.19 -5.85 -1.43
C GLY A 81 -13.95 -6.33 -0.01
N TRP A 82 -12.73 -6.72 0.28
CA TRP A 82 -12.30 -7.25 1.57
C TRP A 82 -11.97 -6.12 2.54
N ALA A 83 -12.95 -5.67 3.29
CA ALA A 83 -12.75 -4.64 4.29
C ALA A 83 -13.55 -4.95 5.56
N PRO A 84 -12.95 -5.06 6.74
CA PRO A 84 -13.67 -5.23 7.99
C PRO A 84 -14.51 -3.99 8.32
N CYS A 85 -15.45 -4.13 9.25
CA CYS A 85 -16.21 -2.98 9.75
C CYS A 85 -15.50 -2.20 10.87
N ALA A 86 -14.22 -2.51 11.14
CA ALA A 86 -13.43 -1.85 12.16
C ALA A 86 -13.02 -0.43 11.73
N ASP A 87 -12.90 0.49 12.69
CA ASP A 87 -12.34 1.83 12.46
C ASP A 87 -10.81 1.79 12.54
N ASP A 88 -10.20 1.06 11.59
CA ASP A 88 -8.74 0.88 11.53
C ASP A 88 -7.99 2.19 11.31
N ALA A 89 -8.61 3.15 10.61
CA ALA A 89 -7.98 4.45 10.42
C ALA A 89 -7.81 5.21 11.74
N ASN A 90 -8.81 5.17 12.61
CA ASN A 90 -8.70 5.77 13.94
C ASN A 90 -7.72 4.99 14.82
N PHE A 91 -7.70 3.67 14.72
CA PHE A 91 -6.70 2.85 15.43
C PHE A 91 -5.27 3.27 15.06
N VAL A 92 -4.97 3.38 13.77
CA VAL A 92 -3.64 3.79 13.29
C VAL A 92 -3.33 5.23 13.70
N LYS A 93 -4.33 6.14 13.65
CA LYS A 93 -4.17 7.52 14.13
C LYS A 93 -3.79 7.58 15.62
N LEU A 94 -4.50 6.83 16.47
CA LEU A 94 -4.21 6.76 17.92
C LEU A 94 -2.83 6.13 18.17
N LEU A 95 -2.43 5.15 17.39
CA LEU A 95 -1.09 4.56 17.48
C LEU A 95 0.01 5.61 17.16
N ILE A 96 -0.18 6.38 16.09
CA ILE A 96 0.75 7.47 15.72
C ILE A 96 0.83 8.50 16.83
N ASP A 97 -0.30 8.93 17.37
CA ASP A 97 -0.36 9.91 18.47
C ASP A 97 0.37 9.39 19.71
N HIS A 98 0.12 8.14 20.10
CA HIS A 98 0.81 7.51 21.22
C HIS A 98 2.34 7.55 21.06
N PHE A 99 2.86 7.26 19.86
CA PHE A 99 4.30 7.32 19.62
C PHE A 99 4.82 8.76 19.60
N LYS A 100 4.08 9.71 19.06
CA LYS A 100 4.44 11.14 19.09
C LYS A 100 4.49 11.69 20.53
N ASP A 101 3.59 11.26 21.39
CA ASP A 101 3.51 11.69 22.78
C ASP A 101 4.63 11.11 23.66
N ASN A 102 5.08 9.90 23.35
CA ASN A 102 6.05 9.18 24.18
C ASN A 102 7.48 9.20 23.65
N TYR A 103 7.68 9.56 22.39
CA TYR A 103 8.99 9.60 21.73
C TYR A 103 9.19 10.89 20.96
N LYS A 104 10.45 11.28 20.74
CA LYS A 104 10.79 12.46 19.92
C LYS A 104 10.66 12.13 18.43
N ILE A 105 9.43 11.95 17.97
CA ILE A 105 9.12 11.67 16.57
C ILE A 105 9.04 12.99 15.79
N ARG A 106 9.86 13.13 14.75
CA ARG A 106 9.85 14.26 13.83
C ARG A 106 8.93 14.00 12.64
N ASN A 107 9.17 12.90 11.97
CA ASN A 107 8.49 12.52 10.75
C ASN A 107 7.77 11.19 10.91
N VAL A 108 6.64 11.05 10.25
CA VAL A 108 5.88 9.79 10.19
C VAL A 108 5.70 9.41 8.73
N TYR A 109 6.14 8.23 8.40
CA TYR A 109 6.01 7.66 7.06
C TYR A 109 5.04 6.48 7.09
N MET A 110 4.16 6.42 6.11
CA MET A 110 3.22 5.31 5.98
C MET A 110 3.50 4.51 4.71
N ILE A 111 3.62 3.21 4.87
CA ILE A 111 3.90 2.28 3.77
C ILE A 111 2.84 1.19 3.80
N GLY A 112 2.20 0.94 2.68
CA GLY A 112 1.26 -0.16 2.53
C GLY A 112 1.42 -0.88 1.19
N ASN A 113 1.25 -2.20 1.20
CA ASN A 113 1.29 -3.02 0.00
C ASN A 113 -0.04 -3.73 -0.22
N SER A 114 -0.50 -3.86 -1.46
CA SER A 114 -1.76 -4.52 -1.82
C SER A 114 -2.94 -3.85 -1.11
N SER A 115 -3.78 -4.58 -0.37
CA SER A 115 -4.85 -4.00 0.45
C SER A 115 -4.33 -2.99 1.48
N GLY A 116 -3.11 -3.16 1.99
CA GLY A 116 -2.44 -2.16 2.82
C GLY A 116 -2.15 -0.87 2.04
N GLY A 117 -1.82 -0.96 0.75
CA GLY A 117 -1.67 0.20 -0.13
C GLY A 117 -3.00 0.91 -0.39
N THR A 118 -4.07 0.14 -0.61
CA THR A 118 -5.45 0.70 -0.71
C THR A 118 -5.83 1.40 0.60
N PHE A 119 -5.51 0.81 1.75
CA PHE A 119 -5.72 1.45 3.05
C PHE A 119 -4.92 2.76 3.19
N VAL A 120 -3.66 2.80 2.74
CA VAL A 120 -2.85 4.04 2.75
C VAL A 120 -3.55 5.14 1.96
N ASN A 121 -4.07 4.85 0.76
CA ASN A 121 -4.81 5.84 -0.04
C ASN A 121 -5.98 6.45 0.75
N SER A 122 -6.74 5.61 1.43
CA SER A 122 -7.89 6.04 2.23
C SER A 122 -7.49 6.74 3.52
N TYR A 123 -6.43 6.27 4.20
CA TYR A 123 -5.92 6.87 5.43
C TYR A 123 -5.44 8.30 5.23
N VAL A 124 -4.66 8.56 4.18
CA VAL A 124 -4.15 9.91 3.88
C VAL A 124 -5.25 10.91 3.55
N CYS A 125 -6.41 10.44 3.10
CA CYS A 125 -7.58 11.30 2.93
C CYS A 125 -8.22 11.71 4.25
N LYS A 126 -8.23 10.79 5.23
CA LYS A 126 -8.91 11.02 6.51
C LYS A 126 -8.04 11.78 7.50
N TYR A 127 -6.74 11.47 7.55
CA TYR A 127 -5.79 12.01 8.53
C TYR A 127 -4.47 12.49 7.89
N PRO A 128 -4.53 13.37 6.87
CA PRO A 128 -3.31 13.83 6.16
C PRO A 128 -2.31 14.51 7.09
N GLU A 129 -2.78 15.22 8.13
CA GLU A 129 -1.97 15.95 9.09
C GLU A 129 -1.15 15.04 10.03
N SER A 130 -1.49 13.77 10.10
CA SER A 130 -0.82 12.83 11.02
C SER A 130 0.50 12.30 10.46
N ILE A 131 0.73 12.41 9.16
CA ILE A 131 1.86 11.83 8.44
C ILE A 131 2.63 12.87 7.63
N THR A 132 3.92 12.60 7.42
CA THR A 132 4.82 13.45 6.60
C THR A 132 4.75 13.07 5.14
N SER A 133 4.78 11.79 4.85
CA SER A 133 4.61 11.23 3.52
C SER A 133 4.12 9.79 3.55
N ALA A 134 3.48 9.37 2.47
CA ALA A 134 2.97 8.02 2.34
C ALA A 134 3.31 7.41 0.98
N ILE A 135 3.41 6.08 0.96
CA ILE A 135 3.52 5.30 -0.27
C ILE A 135 2.52 4.15 -0.28
N SER A 136 1.73 4.12 -1.34
CA SER A 136 0.86 3.01 -1.70
C SER A 136 1.56 2.14 -2.74
N ILE A 137 1.83 0.89 -2.38
CA ILE A 137 2.51 -0.09 -3.24
C ILE A 137 1.48 -1.09 -3.72
N ASN A 138 1.31 -1.22 -5.04
CA ASN A 138 0.34 -2.13 -5.66
C ASN A 138 -1.05 -2.07 -5.00
N GLY A 139 -1.49 -0.85 -4.64
CA GLY A 139 -2.71 -0.61 -3.87
C GLY A 139 -3.52 0.53 -4.47
N MET A 140 -4.21 0.28 -5.58
CA MET A 140 -5.12 1.27 -6.15
C MET A 140 -6.40 1.36 -5.34
N SER A 141 -7.04 2.53 -5.35
CA SER A 141 -8.35 2.69 -4.74
C SER A 141 -9.38 1.83 -5.47
N ARG A 142 -10.32 1.26 -4.72
CA ARG A 142 -11.45 0.57 -5.34
C ARG A 142 -12.29 1.58 -6.11
N LEU A 143 -12.84 1.15 -7.24
CA LEU A 143 -13.61 2.01 -8.12
C LEU A 143 -14.75 2.72 -7.36
N GLY A 144 -14.77 4.03 -7.44
CA GLY A 144 -15.74 4.87 -6.75
C GLY A 144 -15.46 5.14 -5.26
N PHE A 145 -14.37 4.57 -4.70
CA PHE A 145 -13.93 4.82 -3.33
C PHE A 145 -12.64 5.64 -3.25
N GLY A 146 -12.16 6.12 -4.40
CA GLY A 146 -11.06 7.07 -4.43
C GLY A 146 -11.41 8.35 -3.70
N CYS A 147 -10.42 8.93 -3.05
CA CYS A 147 -10.55 10.19 -2.34
C CYS A 147 -9.31 11.05 -2.54
N THR A 148 -9.45 12.33 -2.25
CA THR A 148 -8.35 13.28 -2.16
C THR A 148 -8.34 13.91 -0.79
N PRO A 149 -7.17 14.05 -0.14
CA PRO A 149 -7.09 14.70 1.15
C PRO A 149 -7.49 16.17 1.05
N ASN A 150 -8.02 16.69 2.16
CA ASN A 150 -8.38 18.11 2.27
C ASN A 150 -7.17 19.00 2.62
N GLN A 151 -6.06 18.40 3.03
CA GLN A 151 -4.79 19.07 3.33
C GLN A 151 -3.65 18.45 2.52
N PRO A 152 -2.63 19.26 2.17
CA PRO A 152 -1.49 18.77 1.42
C PRO A 152 -0.68 17.72 2.19
N VAL A 153 -0.31 16.63 1.51
CA VAL A 153 0.56 15.57 2.02
C VAL A 153 1.39 15.00 0.87
N ASN A 154 2.66 14.73 1.11
CA ASN A 154 3.52 14.07 0.13
C ASN A 154 3.04 12.64 -0.12
N PHE A 155 2.92 12.26 -1.39
CA PHE A 155 2.32 10.99 -1.73
C PHE A 155 3.03 10.29 -2.91
N ILE A 156 3.26 9.00 -2.75
CA ILE A 156 3.82 8.14 -3.78
C ILE A 156 2.84 7.01 -4.08
N THR A 157 2.59 6.77 -5.36
CA THR A 157 2.02 5.50 -5.81
C THR A 157 3.11 4.69 -6.49
N TYR A 158 3.26 3.45 -6.08
CA TYR A 158 4.06 2.45 -6.77
C TYR A 158 3.13 1.37 -7.30
N ALA A 159 3.23 1.06 -8.57
CA ALA A 159 2.46 0.01 -9.20
C ALA A 159 3.33 -0.85 -10.10
N SER A 160 2.93 -2.09 -10.32
CA SER A 160 3.59 -3.05 -11.21
C SER A 160 2.74 -3.26 -12.46
N LEU A 161 3.34 -3.12 -13.64
CA LEU A 161 2.60 -3.14 -14.91
C LEU A 161 1.83 -4.44 -15.14
N ASN A 162 2.41 -5.56 -14.71
CA ASN A 162 1.85 -6.90 -14.92
C ASN A 162 0.97 -7.36 -13.73
N ASP A 163 0.62 -6.45 -12.83
CA ASP A 163 -0.24 -6.76 -11.69
C ASP A 163 -1.67 -7.06 -12.14
N THR A 164 -2.12 -8.29 -11.91
CA THR A 164 -3.48 -8.75 -12.21
C THR A 164 -4.40 -8.74 -10.97
N SER A 165 -3.84 -8.61 -9.78
CA SER A 165 -4.59 -8.54 -8.52
C SER A 165 -5.05 -7.11 -8.21
N VAL A 166 -4.20 -6.12 -8.49
CA VAL A 166 -4.54 -4.69 -8.40
C VAL A 166 -4.01 -3.97 -9.65
N PRO A 167 -4.68 -4.14 -10.80
CA PRO A 167 -4.17 -3.68 -12.08
C PRO A 167 -4.02 -2.15 -12.13
N PRO A 168 -2.81 -1.63 -12.42
CA PRO A 168 -2.56 -0.18 -12.46
C PRO A 168 -3.29 0.53 -13.60
N ILE A 169 -3.69 -0.20 -14.62
CA ILE A 169 -4.50 0.29 -15.74
C ILE A 169 -6.00 0.28 -15.44
N GLY A 170 -6.37 -0.15 -14.21
CA GLY A 170 -7.76 -0.27 -13.78
C GLY A 170 -8.48 -1.47 -14.39
N GLY A 171 -9.79 -1.52 -14.17
CA GLY A 171 -10.63 -2.61 -14.64
C GLY A 171 -10.79 -3.69 -13.58
N ILE A 172 -11.01 -4.92 -14.05
CA ILE A 172 -11.32 -6.07 -13.20
C ILE A 172 -10.05 -6.81 -12.84
N SER A 173 -9.85 -7.02 -11.54
CA SER A 173 -8.76 -7.85 -11.04
C SER A 173 -9.04 -9.35 -11.24
N ALA A 174 -8.00 -10.18 -11.08
CA ALA A 174 -8.13 -11.63 -11.05
C ALA A 174 -9.11 -12.13 -9.96
N ASP A 175 -9.24 -11.35 -8.86
CA ASP A 175 -10.15 -11.65 -7.75
C ASP A 175 -11.57 -11.09 -7.95
N GLY A 176 -11.86 -10.51 -9.11
CA GLY A 176 -13.17 -9.95 -9.44
C GLY A 176 -13.47 -8.59 -8.83
N LEU A 177 -12.47 -7.88 -8.33
CA LEU A 177 -12.60 -6.55 -7.76
C LEU A 177 -12.32 -5.48 -8.82
N PHE A 178 -13.00 -4.33 -8.71
CA PHE A 178 -12.79 -3.18 -9.59
C PHE A 178 -11.90 -2.13 -8.93
N TYR A 179 -10.91 -1.65 -9.69
CA TYR A 179 -9.97 -0.63 -9.22
C TYR A 179 -9.95 0.58 -10.15
N GLU A 180 -9.63 1.73 -9.58
CA GLU A 180 -9.26 2.92 -10.32
C GLU A 180 -7.89 2.74 -10.96
N THR A 181 -7.61 3.49 -12.04
CA THR A 181 -6.27 3.48 -12.63
C THR A 181 -5.30 4.27 -11.78
N GLN A 182 -4.00 3.92 -11.84
CA GLN A 182 -2.95 4.73 -11.22
C GLN A 182 -2.96 6.16 -11.77
N GLU A 183 -3.21 6.31 -13.07
CA GLU A 183 -3.30 7.62 -13.71
C GLU A 183 -4.46 8.47 -13.16
N SER A 184 -5.65 7.87 -12.99
CA SER A 184 -6.82 8.55 -12.42
C SER A 184 -6.56 9.02 -10.99
N LEU A 185 -6.00 8.12 -10.15
CA LEU A 185 -5.66 8.44 -8.77
C LEU A 185 -4.69 9.64 -8.71
N ILE A 186 -3.60 9.57 -9.47
CA ILE A 186 -2.59 10.64 -9.49
C ILE A 186 -3.17 11.94 -10.06
N LYS A 187 -3.93 11.86 -11.15
CA LYS A 187 -4.55 13.04 -11.76
C LYS A 187 -5.46 13.79 -10.77
N THR A 188 -6.27 13.05 -10.01
CA THR A 188 -7.16 13.63 -9.00
C THR A 188 -6.38 14.43 -7.93
N TRP A 189 -5.23 13.93 -7.51
CA TRP A 189 -4.36 14.61 -6.55
C TRP A 189 -3.64 15.82 -7.17
N VAL A 190 -3.07 15.64 -8.36
CA VAL A 190 -2.38 16.71 -9.11
C VAL A 190 -3.31 17.89 -9.38
N ASP A 191 -4.54 17.62 -9.80
CA ASP A 191 -5.55 18.65 -10.04
C ASP A 191 -5.95 19.34 -8.72
N LYS A 192 -6.16 18.56 -7.64
CA LYS A 192 -6.55 19.09 -6.32
C LYS A 192 -5.50 20.03 -5.73
N PHE A 193 -4.24 19.70 -5.88
CA PHE A 193 -3.13 20.48 -5.32
C PHE A 193 -2.43 21.36 -6.35
N GLU A 194 -3.05 21.55 -7.52
CA GLU A 194 -2.61 22.50 -8.55
C GLU A 194 -1.11 22.39 -8.87
N CYS A 195 -0.61 21.16 -9.03
CA CYS A 195 0.80 20.93 -9.35
C CYS A 195 1.15 21.49 -10.74
N LYS A 196 2.18 22.31 -10.84
CA LYS A 196 2.52 23.04 -12.07
C LYS A 196 3.63 22.40 -12.89
N GLU A 197 4.51 21.68 -12.23
CA GLU A 197 5.63 21.00 -12.88
C GLU A 197 5.44 19.49 -12.91
N LYS A 198 5.84 18.91 -14.04
CA LYS A 198 5.95 17.45 -14.20
C LYS A 198 7.30 17.09 -14.78
N VAL A 199 8.04 16.24 -14.10
CA VAL A 199 9.26 15.62 -14.60
C VAL A 199 9.04 14.12 -14.76
N SER A 200 9.26 13.61 -15.96
CA SER A 200 9.12 12.19 -16.27
C SER A 200 10.49 11.60 -16.60
N LYS A 201 10.79 10.43 -16.05
CA LYS A 201 12.01 9.69 -16.36
C LYS A 201 11.75 8.20 -16.42
N THR A 202 12.50 7.52 -17.27
CA THR A 202 12.63 6.06 -17.26
C THR A 202 14.04 5.72 -16.81
N TYR A 203 14.17 4.81 -15.88
CA TYR A 203 15.48 4.38 -15.38
C TYR A 203 15.46 2.90 -15.00
N LYS A 204 16.67 2.33 -14.91
CA LYS A 204 16.87 0.95 -14.46
C LYS A 204 17.54 0.94 -13.09
N HIS A 205 16.94 0.22 -12.13
CA HIS A 205 17.49 -0.07 -10.83
C HIS A 205 17.07 -1.49 -10.44
N PHE A 206 17.87 -2.48 -10.84
CA PHE A 206 17.51 -3.90 -10.91
C PHE A 206 16.36 -4.17 -11.89
N GLU A 207 15.25 -3.49 -11.74
CA GLU A 207 14.07 -3.49 -12.63
C GLU A 207 13.94 -2.14 -13.36
N THR A 208 13.06 -2.06 -14.34
CA THR A 208 12.82 -0.87 -15.14
C THR A 208 11.63 -0.09 -14.61
N PHE A 209 11.81 1.20 -14.38
CA PHE A 209 10.79 2.08 -13.82
C PHE A 209 10.48 3.26 -14.72
N ASN A 210 9.19 3.55 -14.85
CA ASN A 210 8.71 4.85 -15.29
C ASN A 210 8.28 5.64 -14.06
N GLU A 211 8.88 6.81 -13.85
CA GLU A 211 8.58 7.70 -12.73
C GLU A 211 8.13 9.06 -13.23
N ASN A 212 7.01 9.54 -12.69
CA ASN A 212 6.57 10.91 -12.86
C ASN A 212 6.59 11.59 -11.50
N LEU A 213 7.34 12.67 -11.41
CA LEU A 213 7.35 13.59 -10.27
C LEU A 213 6.52 14.82 -10.63
N PHE A 214 5.54 15.14 -9.80
CA PHE A 214 4.77 16.37 -9.87
C PHE A 214 5.18 17.27 -8.71
N SER A 215 5.53 18.50 -8.99
CA SER A 215 6.04 19.49 -8.06
C SER A 215 5.40 20.86 -8.27
N GLU A 216 5.83 21.85 -7.50
CA GLU A 216 5.19 23.17 -7.42
C GLU A 216 3.68 23.06 -7.11
N CYS A 217 3.32 22.14 -6.25
CA CYS A 217 1.97 21.92 -5.79
C CYS A 217 1.61 22.87 -4.63
N LEU A 218 0.32 23.13 -4.42
CA LEU A 218 -0.16 23.82 -3.23
C LEU A 218 0.36 23.12 -1.96
N GLY A 219 0.80 23.91 -0.99
CA GLY A 219 1.41 23.40 0.26
C GLY A 219 2.82 22.89 0.11
N GLY A 220 3.47 23.08 -1.05
CA GLY A 220 4.86 22.69 -1.29
C GLY A 220 5.08 21.17 -1.35
N ILE A 221 4.02 20.39 -1.46
CA ILE A 221 4.10 18.94 -1.55
C ILE A 221 4.62 18.46 -2.91
N LYS A 222 4.99 17.20 -2.92
CA LYS A 222 5.31 16.45 -4.14
C LYS A 222 4.44 15.21 -4.25
N ILE A 223 4.04 14.89 -5.48
CA ILE A 223 3.29 13.69 -5.81
C ILE A 223 4.14 12.89 -6.79
N VAL A 224 4.30 11.60 -6.55
CA VAL A 224 5.13 10.73 -7.39
C VAL A 224 4.32 9.51 -7.83
N SER A 225 4.40 9.20 -9.10
CA SER A 225 3.89 7.95 -9.65
C SER A 225 5.07 7.12 -10.15
N ILE A 226 5.19 5.90 -9.66
CA ILE A 226 6.21 4.93 -10.08
C ILE A 226 5.49 3.74 -10.69
N LEU A 227 5.82 3.40 -11.92
CA LEU A 227 5.36 2.19 -12.59
C LEU A 227 6.55 1.28 -12.85
N ASN A 228 6.57 0.13 -12.22
CA ASN A 228 7.53 -0.93 -12.48
C ASN A 228 7.07 -1.72 -13.72
N LEU A 229 7.92 -1.76 -14.75
CA LEU A 229 7.58 -2.39 -16.03
C LEU A 229 7.85 -3.89 -16.06
N ASP A 230 8.63 -4.41 -15.13
CA ASP A 230 9.14 -5.78 -15.14
C ASP A 230 8.44 -6.68 -14.09
N SER A 231 7.71 -6.10 -13.14
CA SER A 231 7.11 -6.81 -11.99
C SER A 231 5.60 -7.01 -12.12
N ASP A 232 5.08 -7.90 -11.29
CA ASP A 232 3.66 -8.19 -11.06
C ASP A 232 3.22 -7.72 -9.65
N HIS A 233 2.21 -8.38 -9.04
CA HIS A 233 1.69 -8.03 -7.71
C HIS A 233 2.66 -8.36 -6.56
N MET A 234 3.89 -7.84 -6.64
CA MET A 234 4.95 -8.19 -5.70
C MET A 234 5.48 -6.96 -4.96
N TRP A 235 6.08 -7.22 -3.79
CA TRP A 235 6.89 -6.20 -3.13
C TRP A 235 8.09 -5.84 -4.02
N PRO A 236 8.51 -4.56 -4.08
CA PRO A 236 9.73 -4.19 -4.82
C PRO A 236 10.92 -5.03 -4.37
N GLU A 237 11.67 -5.60 -5.27
CA GLU A 237 12.73 -6.63 -5.14
C GLU A 237 12.24 -8.09 -5.14
N ALA A 238 10.97 -8.31 -5.04
CA ALA A 238 10.42 -9.65 -5.10
C ALA A 238 10.33 -10.12 -6.55
N GLY A 239 11.42 -10.00 -7.30
CA GLY A 239 11.51 -10.43 -8.68
C GLY A 239 11.58 -11.95 -8.84
N TYR A 240 11.34 -12.40 -10.04
CA TYR A 240 11.50 -13.80 -10.44
C TYR A 240 12.99 -14.16 -10.47
N ASP A 241 13.39 -15.11 -9.63
CA ASP A 241 14.74 -15.66 -9.67
C ASP A 241 14.88 -16.55 -10.91
N LYS A 242 15.64 -16.06 -11.90
CA LYS A 242 15.85 -16.77 -13.17
C LYS A 242 16.64 -18.06 -13.02
N GLU A 243 17.45 -18.21 -11.97
CA GLU A 243 18.27 -19.42 -11.74
C GLU A 243 17.45 -20.54 -11.11
N THR A 244 16.56 -20.20 -10.17
CA THR A 244 15.73 -21.19 -9.46
C THR A 244 14.37 -21.41 -10.11
N GLY A 245 13.94 -20.52 -10.99
CA GLY A 245 12.61 -20.55 -11.60
C GLY A 245 11.47 -20.27 -10.62
N LEU A 246 11.79 -19.78 -9.40
CA LEU A 246 10.84 -19.49 -8.35
C LEU A 246 10.61 -17.99 -8.26
N SER A 247 9.36 -17.58 -8.13
CA SER A 247 9.07 -16.22 -7.71
C SER A 247 9.53 -16.05 -6.26
N SER A 248 9.99 -14.88 -5.88
CA SER A 248 10.32 -14.58 -4.48
C SER A 248 9.11 -14.71 -3.55
N TYR A 249 7.89 -14.65 -4.08
CA TYR A 249 6.66 -14.99 -3.37
C TYR A 249 6.65 -16.48 -2.95
N THR A 250 7.07 -17.40 -3.83
CA THR A 250 7.21 -18.82 -3.49
C THR A 250 8.32 -19.01 -2.45
N ASN A 251 9.43 -18.31 -2.57
CA ASN A 251 10.50 -18.28 -1.57
C ASN A 251 10.04 -17.65 -0.25
N TYR A 252 9.16 -16.66 -0.27
CA TYR A 252 8.53 -16.08 0.91
C TYR A 252 7.61 -17.09 1.60
N GLY A 253 6.75 -17.79 0.87
CA GLY A 253 5.93 -18.87 1.42
C GLY A 253 6.77 -19.97 2.06
N THR A 254 7.88 -20.35 1.44
CA THR A 254 8.85 -21.31 2.00
C THR A 254 9.54 -20.74 3.25
N CYS A 255 9.84 -19.46 3.28
CA CYS A 255 10.44 -18.80 4.44
C CYS A 255 9.52 -18.77 5.65
N VAL A 256 8.23 -18.57 5.45
CA VAL A 256 7.22 -18.56 6.53
C VAL A 256 7.03 -19.97 7.08
N THR A 257 7.05 -21.00 6.23
CA THR A 257 6.95 -22.40 6.66
C THR A 257 8.20 -22.88 7.44
N ASP A 258 9.37 -22.39 7.10
CA ASP A 258 10.61 -22.71 7.83
C ASP A 258 10.68 -22.07 9.23
N ILE A 259 9.85 -21.06 9.54
CA ILE A 259 9.74 -20.44 10.88
C ILE A 259 9.06 -21.38 11.88
N GLN A 260 8.31 -22.38 11.43
CA GLN A 260 7.67 -23.38 12.31
C GLN A 260 8.69 -24.34 12.97
N ASP A 261 9.90 -24.41 12.46
CA ASP A 261 11.02 -25.12 13.11
C ASP A 261 11.86 -24.12 13.92
N GLU A 262 11.62 -24.10 15.22
CA GLU A 262 12.31 -23.36 16.28
C GLU A 262 13.64 -22.68 15.86
N PHE A 263 13.65 -21.34 15.77
CA PHE A 263 14.85 -20.49 15.71
C PHE A 263 15.75 -20.55 14.47
N LYS A 264 15.35 -21.15 13.37
CA LYS A 264 16.10 -21.03 12.12
C LYS A 264 15.73 -19.74 11.42
N ILE A 265 16.71 -18.82 11.30
CA ILE A 265 16.58 -17.63 10.46
C ILE A 265 16.24 -18.10 9.04
N PRO A 266 15.08 -17.70 8.49
CA PRO A 266 14.65 -18.14 7.17
C PRO A 266 15.71 -17.87 6.10
N LYS A 267 15.88 -18.78 5.14
CA LYS A 267 16.85 -18.64 4.05
C LYS A 267 16.70 -17.34 3.27
N CYS A 268 15.50 -16.81 3.17
CA CYS A 268 15.18 -15.52 2.56
C CYS A 268 15.86 -14.31 3.23
N TYR A 269 16.26 -14.40 4.50
CA TYR A 269 17.09 -13.37 5.13
C TYR A 269 18.57 -13.44 4.75
N ARG A 270 18.98 -14.45 4.03
CA ARG A 270 20.38 -14.67 3.65
C ARG A 270 20.77 -13.94 2.37
N THR A 271 19.83 -13.51 1.55
CA THR A 271 20.13 -12.64 0.43
C THR A 271 20.41 -11.24 0.96
N ASN A 272 21.66 -10.83 0.93
CA ASN A 272 22.17 -9.65 1.64
C ASN A 272 21.66 -8.32 1.07
N ASP A 273 21.02 -8.27 -0.07
CA ASP A 273 20.73 -7.06 -0.80
C ASP A 273 19.23 -6.91 -1.07
N ARG A 274 18.46 -6.59 -0.02
CA ARG A 274 17.06 -6.18 -0.14
C ARG A 274 17.00 -4.71 -0.58
N TRP A 275 17.18 -4.50 -1.87
CA TRP A 275 17.16 -3.16 -2.45
C TRP A 275 15.79 -2.49 -2.40
N GLY A 276 14.69 -3.25 -2.47
CA GLY A 276 13.34 -2.71 -2.60
C GLY A 276 12.89 -1.93 -1.39
N SER A 277 13.04 -2.47 -0.17
CA SER A 277 12.67 -1.75 1.05
C SER A 277 13.53 -0.52 1.27
N GLU A 278 14.82 -0.59 0.96
CA GLU A 278 15.71 0.57 1.03
C GLU A 278 15.36 1.62 -0.06
N PHE A 279 15.02 1.16 -1.26
CA PHE A 279 14.53 2.02 -2.33
C PHE A 279 13.27 2.80 -1.90
N ILE A 280 12.28 2.11 -1.33
CA ILE A 280 11.05 2.72 -0.82
C ILE A 280 11.36 3.78 0.25
N LEU A 281 12.21 3.45 1.23
CA LEU A 281 12.59 4.41 2.27
C LEU A 281 13.30 5.65 1.70
N LYS A 282 14.22 5.46 0.77
CA LYS A 282 14.91 6.58 0.11
C LYS A 282 13.94 7.49 -0.62
N LYS A 283 12.95 6.90 -1.31
CA LYS A 283 11.88 7.68 -1.97
C LYS A 283 11.07 8.51 -0.97
N LEU A 284 10.73 7.96 0.19
CA LEU A 284 10.03 8.71 1.23
C LEU A 284 10.90 9.82 1.83
N PHE A 285 12.20 9.56 2.04
CA PHE A 285 13.14 10.55 2.60
C PHE A 285 13.49 11.68 1.62
N GLU A 286 13.28 11.51 0.30
CA GLU A 286 13.42 12.59 -0.68
C GLU A 286 12.49 13.78 -0.38
N PHE A 287 11.44 13.57 0.43
CA PHE A 287 10.51 14.62 0.85
C PHE A 287 10.95 15.39 2.12
N ASP A 288 11.90 14.86 2.89
CA ASP A 288 12.37 15.48 4.14
C ASP A 288 13.26 16.71 3.91
N ASN A 289 13.84 16.85 2.73
CA ASN A 289 14.82 17.89 2.41
C ASN A 289 14.19 19.19 1.86
N VAL A 290 12.89 19.39 2.10
CA VAL A 290 12.18 20.61 1.70
C VAL A 290 11.96 21.50 2.92
N ASN A 291 13.07 21.99 3.51
CA ASN A 291 13.11 23.17 4.36
C ASN A 291 14.41 23.90 4.18
#